data_4638a65f8913db96f66954db73ae857a
#
_entry.id   4638a65f8913db96f66954db73ae857a
#
_cell.length_a   1.000
_cell.length_b   1.000
_cell.length_c   1.000
_cell.angle_alpha   90.00
_cell.angle_beta   90.00
_cell.angle_gamma   90.00
#
_symmetry.space_group_name_H-M   'P 1'
#
loop_
_entity.id
_entity.type
_entity.pdbx_description
1 polymer ?
#
loop_
_entity_poly.entity_id
_entity_poly.type
_entity_poly.pdbx_seq_one_letter_code
_entity_poly.pdbx_strand_id
1 'polypeptide(L)'
;MIYPKDYLLIQRNIRLNEAFVLMPFDAAYDWVYESIKYVCDKISVKAIRADNMFGSVPIIENILQKIHSSEIIIADLTGRNANVFYEVGIAHTLRDRNSIILLAQHIDDIPFDLRHLNVILYSPSNKSKFKEKLKNTIVTSRLNYSSDEYVKQLLSAYNYSSELIDSFISFLKKNYQSKYTLLVSVLRGDKEKIELYKEWFDEFSSFFVQIAEYCSGQYSKLVFTIWNNFLLTDYILSEHVDLISDRLSINYHNPNGKQLKQYEVDMLYFTAVLCVHLCQKGHRHVDAMKWLFNYLTNRRMGRIDTTRSTIERFFVETNDKVIKKELVKNISNESSTVRENIADICGEKRLKESVDKLITQLQIEENPYVVRSIVAALGKMSVAKAAPDIVKWMKEHPDKWGKSNCGSLESVALNAFAESGVDGEYVQQLKSIHSTEI
;
A
#
# COMPACT_ATOMS: atom_id res chain seq x y z
N MET A 1 -5.90 -17.10 -26.86
CA MET A 1 -7.17 -17.23 -26.11
C MET A 1 -6.98 -18.37 -25.13
N ILE A 2 -7.11 -18.12 -23.83
CA ILE A 2 -6.98 -19.13 -22.77
C ILE A 2 -8.37 -19.72 -22.53
N TYR A 3 -8.47 -21.05 -22.55
CA TYR A 3 -9.71 -21.77 -22.26
C TYR A 3 -9.82 -22.11 -20.77
N PRO A 4 -11.03 -22.34 -20.22
CA PRO A 4 -11.21 -22.70 -18.81
C PRO A 4 -10.35 -23.88 -18.36
N LYS A 5 -10.17 -24.90 -19.21
CA LYS A 5 -9.35 -26.09 -18.93
C LYS A 5 -7.87 -25.77 -18.69
N ASP A 6 -7.36 -24.70 -19.27
CA ASP A 6 -5.95 -24.33 -19.16
C ASP A 6 -5.63 -23.85 -17.73
N TYR A 7 -6.63 -23.31 -17.04
CA TYR A 7 -6.50 -22.91 -15.63
C TYR A 7 -6.36 -24.06 -14.65
N LEU A 8 -6.75 -25.28 -15.03
CA LEU A 8 -6.51 -26.48 -14.20
C LEU A 8 -5.03 -26.84 -14.08
N LEU A 9 -4.21 -26.37 -15.04
CA LEU A 9 -2.77 -26.62 -15.08
C LEU A 9 -1.95 -25.45 -14.50
N ILE A 10 -2.60 -24.31 -14.23
CA ILE A 10 -1.95 -23.12 -13.69
C ILE A 10 -2.02 -23.19 -12.17
N GLN A 11 -0.87 -23.00 -11.51
CA GLN A 11 -0.84 -22.88 -10.06
C GLN A 11 -1.74 -21.72 -9.62
N ARG A 12 -2.68 -22.01 -8.72
CA ARG A 12 -3.68 -21.06 -8.27
C ARG A 12 -3.10 -20.08 -7.24
N ASN A 13 -2.97 -18.81 -7.62
CA ASN A 13 -2.60 -17.73 -6.73
C ASN A 13 -3.87 -16.99 -6.26
N ILE A 14 -4.37 -17.32 -5.06
CA ILE A 14 -5.57 -16.73 -4.53
C ILE A 14 -5.27 -15.30 -4.03
N ARG A 15 -6.10 -14.37 -4.47
CA ARG A 15 -6.13 -13.00 -3.95
C ARG A 15 -7.03 -12.96 -2.72
N LEU A 16 -6.43 -13.07 -1.56
CA LEU A 16 -7.14 -12.97 -0.29
C LEU A 16 -7.80 -11.60 -0.15
N ASN A 17 -8.91 -11.58 0.59
CA ASN A 17 -9.74 -10.39 0.77
C ASN A 17 -10.36 -9.86 -0.54
N GLU A 18 -10.54 -10.70 -1.55
CA GLU A 18 -11.23 -10.36 -2.80
C GLU A 18 -12.42 -11.32 -3.03
N ALA A 19 -13.60 -10.75 -3.25
CA ALA A 19 -14.80 -11.47 -3.69
C ALA A 19 -15.15 -11.06 -5.12
N PHE A 20 -15.24 -12.01 -6.03
CA PHE A 20 -15.70 -11.77 -7.40
C PHE A 20 -17.20 -12.06 -7.51
N VAL A 21 -17.94 -11.08 -8.03
CA VAL A 21 -19.42 -11.12 -8.09
C VAL A 21 -19.87 -11.38 -9.51
N LEU A 22 -20.54 -12.51 -9.71
CA LEU A 22 -21.17 -12.96 -10.94
C LEU A 22 -22.67 -12.68 -10.84
N MET A 23 -23.18 -11.70 -11.58
CA MET A 23 -24.59 -11.32 -11.54
C MET A 23 -25.01 -10.61 -12.82
N PRO A 24 -26.34 -10.57 -13.13
CA PRO A 24 -26.82 -9.77 -14.25
C PRO A 24 -26.49 -8.29 -14.10
N PHE A 25 -26.18 -7.62 -15.22
CA PHE A 25 -25.86 -6.17 -15.27
C PHE A 25 -27.11 -5.30 -15.47
N ASP A 26 -28.24 -5.71 -14.90
CA ASP A 26 -29.47 -4.94 -14.96
C ASP A 26 -29.59 -4.03 -13.72
N ALA A 27 -30.00 -2.78 -13.92
CA ALA A 27 -30.20 -1.78 -12.87
C ALA A 27 -31.14 -2.25 -11.74
N ALA A 28 -32.06 -3.16 -12.03
CA ALA A 28 -32.93 -3.78 -11.02
C ALA A 28 -32.17 -4.53 -9.92
N TYR A 29 -30.91 -4.95 -10.21
CA TYR A 29 -30.07 -5.68 -9.27
C TYR A 29 -28.95 -4.83 -8.64
N ASP A 30 -28.84 -3.55 -8.95
CA ASP A 30 -27.78 -2.69 -8.39
C ASP A 30 -27.83 -2.64 -6.86
N TRP A 31 -29.01 -2.63 -6.26
CA TRP A 31 -29.16 -2.67 -4.82
C TRP A 31 -28.60 -3.95 -4.17
N VAL A 32 -28.61 -5.06 -4.91
CA VAL A 32 -28.02 -6.33 -4.48
C VAL A 32 -26.49 -6.18 -4.46
N TYR A 33 -25.93 -5.67 -5.55
CA TYR A 33 -24.50 -5.41 -5.62
C TYR A 33 -24.02 -4.44 -4.53
N GLU A 34 -24.73 -3.34 -4.31
CA GLU A 34 -24.42 -2.40 -3.23
C GLU A 34 -24.54 -3.06 -1.84
N SER A 35 -25.48 -3.99 -1.67
CA SER A 35 -25.58 -4.76 -0.43
C SER A 35 -24.43 -5.73 -0.25
N ILE A 36 -23.98 -6.41 -1.32
CA ILE A 36 -22.80 -7.28 -1.32
C ILE A 36 -21.56 -6.45 -0.98
N LYS A 37 -21.35 -5.34 -1.67
CA LYS A 37 -20.23 -4.43 -1.45
C LYS A 37 -20.19 -3.94 0.00
N TYR A 38 -21.32 -3.44 0.53
CA TYR A 38 -21.41 -3.02 1.93
C TYR A 38 -21.01 -4.12 2.91
N VAL A 39 -21.49 -5.35 2.70
CA VAL A 39 -21.16 -6.49 3.57
C VAL A 39 -19.67 -6.82 3.47
N CYS A 40 -19.14 -6.89 2.25
CA CYS A 40 -17.74 -7.18 2.01
C CYS A 40 -16.82 -6.12 2.65
N ASP A 41 -17.14 -4.84 2.48
CA ASP A 41 -16.38 -3.73 3.09
C ASP A 41 -16.35 -3.82 4.62
N LYS A 42 -17.46 -4.26 5.25
CA LYS A 42 -17.53 -4.45 6.71
C LYS A 42 -16.67 -5.58 7.27
N ILE A 43 -16.19 -6.46 6.42
CA ILE A 43 -15.33 -7.60 6.78
C ILE A 43 -13.99 -7.56 6.03
N SER A 44 -13.60 -6.37 5.56
CA SER A 44 -12.34 -6.11 4.85
C SER A 44 -12.15 -7.00 3.61
N VAL A 45 -13.22 -7.24 2.87
CA VAL A 45 -13.21 -7.95 1.58
C VAL A 45 -13.55 -6.95 0.48
N LYS A 46 -12.81 -6.97 -0.62
CA LYS A 46 -13.10 -6.13 -1.79
C LYS A 46 -14.03 -6.88 -2.74
N ALA A 47 -15.26 -6.40 -2.91
CA ALA A 47 -16.19 -6.93 -3.93
C ALA A 47 -15.85 -6.34 -5.31
N ILE A 48 -15.74 -7.20 -6.33
CA ILE A 48 -15.47 -6.82 -7.72
C ILE A 48 -16.52 -7.45 -8.62
N ARG A 49 -17.21 -6.65 -9.43
CA ARG A 49 -18.14 -7.11 -10.49
C ARG A 49 -17.48 -6.93 -11.85
N ALA A 50 -17.82 -7.77 -12.83
CA ALA A 50 -17.12 -7.82 -14.11
C ALA A 50 -17.22 -6.50 -14.93
N ASP A 51 -18.32 -5.73 -14.79
CA ASP A 51 -18.49 -4.43 -15.43
C ASP A 51 -17.57 -3.32 -14.90
N ASN A 52 -17.00 -3.52 -13.72
CA ASN A 52 -16.03 -2.60 -13.12
C ASN A 52 -14.57 -2.87 -13.59
N MET A 53 -14.40 -3.79 -14.54
CA MET A 53 -13.09 -4.16 -15.07
C MET A 53 -12.84 -3.49 -16.42
N PHE A 54 -11.99 -2.46 -16.43
CA PHE A 54 -11.57 -1.75 -17.64
C PHE A 54 -10.24 -2.31 -18.14
N GLY A 55 -10.12 -2.63 -19.45
CA GLY A 55 -8.86 -3.06 -20.02
C GLY A 55 -9.01 -3.52 -21.48
N SER A 56 -7.88 -3.70 -22.18
CA SER A 56 -7.79 -4.17 -23.57
C SER A 56 -7.86 -5.70 -23.73
N VAL A 57 -7.95 -6.44 -22.63
CA VAL A 57 -8.04 -7.90 -22.61
C VAL A 57 -9.50 -8.33 -22.86
N PRO A 58 -9.77 -9.41 -23.62
CA PRO A 58 -11.12 -9.92 -23.80
C PRO A 58 -11.83 -10.15 -22.47
N ILE A 59 -13.08 -9.71 -22.36
CA ILE A 59 -13.88 -9.76 -21.14
C ILE A 59 -13.87 -11.15 -20.51
N ILE A 60 -14.00 -12.20 -21.35
CA ILE A 60 -14.02 -13.59 -20.87
C ILE A 60 -12.71 -14.01 -20.19
N GLU A 61 -11.55 -13.56 -20.69
CA GLU A 61 -10.26 -13.88 -20.09
C GLU A 61 -10.12 -13.23 -18.70
N ASN A 62 -10.57 -12.00 -18.55
CA ASN A 62 -10.63 -11.29 -17.25
C ASN A 62 -11.55 -12.03 -16.26
N ILE A 63 -12.72 -12.48 -16.71
CA ILE A 63 -13.67 -13.25 -15.89
C ILE A 63 -13.03 -14.57 -15.42
N LEU A 64 -12.43 -15.32 -16.34
CA LEU A 64 -11.75 -16.59 -16.03
C LEU A 64 -10.62 -16.36 -15.01
N GLN A 65 -9.81 -15.32 -15.21
CA GLN A 65 -8.75 -14.97 -14.28
C GLN A 65 -9.30 -14.64 -12.88
N LYS A 66 -10.40 -13.89 -12.80
CA LYS A 66 -11.04 -13.54 -11.53
C LYS A 66 -11.69 -14.77 -10.87
N ILE A 67 -12.38 -15.61 -11.61
CA ILE A 67 -12.90 -16.88 -11.08
C ILE A 67 -11.76 -17.71 -10.51
N HIS A 68 -10.62 -17.79 -11.19
CA HIS A 68 -9.47 -18.57 -10.75
C HIS A 68 -8.79 -17.98 -9.52
N SER A 69 -8.66 -16.63 -9.43
CA SER A 69 -7.80 -15.97 -8.44
C SER A 69 -8.52 -15.40 -7.22
N SER A 70 -9.79 -15.02 -7.27
CA SER A 70 -10.49 -14.41 -6.11
C SER A 70 -10.67 -15.40 -4.97
N GLU A 71 -10.64 -14.94 -3.71
CA GLU A 71 -10.86 -15.78 -2.54
C GLU A 71 -12.27 -16.38 -2.54
N ILE A 72 -13.27 -15.57 -2.84
CA ILE A 72 -14.69 -15.95 -2.82
C ILE A 72 -15.34 -15.59 -4.16
N ILE A 73 -16.23 -16.46 -4.63
CA ILE A 73 -17.15 -16.19 -5.73
C ILE A 73 -18.55 -16.02 -5.15
N ILE A 74 -19.21 -14.92 -5.48
CA ILE A 74 -20.62 -14.68 -5.12
C ILE A 74 -21.41 -14.64 -6.42
N ALA A 75 -22.32 -15.57 -6.62
CA ALA A 75 -23.10 -15.67 -7.86
C ALA A 75 -24.59 -15.50 -7.61
N ASP A 76 -25.20 -14.51 -8.27
CA ASP A 76 -26.64 -14.26 -8.21
C ASP A 76 -27.35 -14.91 -9.40
N LEU A 77 -28.11 -15.96 -9.12
CA LEU A 77 -28.84 -16.76 -10.09
C LEU A 77 -30.19 -16.17 -10.49
N THR A 78 -30.59 -15.02 -9.91
CA THR A 78 -31.87 -14.39 -10.14
C THR A 78 -32.08 -14.08 -11.62
N GLY A 79 -33.28 -14.35 -12.12
CA GLY A 79 -33.63 -14.10 -13.52
C GLY A 79 -33.02 -15.09 -14.52
N ARG A 80 -32.35 -16.12 -14.07
CA ARG A 80 -31.82 -17.21 -14.90
C ARG A 80 -30.88 -16.74 -16.03
N ASN A 81 -29.98 -15.79 -15.72
CA ASN A 81 -29.05 -15.27 -16.71
C ASN A 81 -28.09 -16.36 -17.21
N ALA A 82 -28.11 -16.64 -18.52
CA ALA A 82 -27.29 -17.69 -19.14
C ALA A 82 -25.79 -17.49 -18.95
N ASN A 83 -25.29 -16.25 -18.96
CA ASN A 83 -23.87 -15.95 -18.75
C ASN A 83 -23.44 -16.28 -17.32
N VAL A 84 -24.26 -15.90 -16.34
CA VAL A 84 -24.01 -16.23 -14.93
C VAL A 84 -23.96 -17.75 -14.73
N PHE A 85 -24.88 -18.53 -15.35
CA PHE A 85 -24.83 -19.99 -15.25
C PHE A 85 -23.59 -20.59 -15.89
N TYR A 86 -23.16 -20.06 -17.03
CA TYR A 86 -21.92 -20.48 -17.67
C TYR A 86 -20.71 -20.23 -16.75
N GLU A 87 -20.64 -19.06 -16.16
CA GLU A 87 -19.57 -18.65 -15.24
C GLU A 87 -19.57 -19.48 -13.94
N VAL A 88 -20.75 -19.78 -13.41
CA VAL A 88 -20.93 -20.65 -12.23
C VAL A 88 -20.46 -22.08 -12.54
N GLY A 89 -20.77 -22.62 -13.73
CA GLY A 89 -20.27 -23.92 -14.17
C GLY A 89 -18.74 -23.97 -14.21
N ILE A 90 -18.11 -22.92 -14.71
CA ILE A 90 -16.66 -22.76 -14.69
C ILE A 90 -16.14 -22.67 -13.25
N ALA A 91 -16.79 -21.86 -12.42
CA ALA A 91 -16.39 -21.71 -11.02
C ALA A 91 -16.45 -23.06 -10.28
N HIS A 92 -17.49 -23.86 -10.48
CA HIS A 92 -17.60 -25.19 -9.88
C HIS A 92 -16.51 -26.18 -10.36
N THR A 93 -15.96 -25.96 -11.55
CA THR A 93 -14.87 -26.77 -12.08
C THR A 93 -13.51 -26.36 -11.52
N LEU A 94 -13.30 -25.06 -11.33
CA LEU A 94 -12.00 -24.48 -10.96
C LEU A 94 -11.84 -24.25 -9.44
N ARG A 95 -12.93 -24.28 -8.67
CA ARG A 95 -12.97 -23.81 -7.29
C ARG A 95 -13.54 -24.84 -6.32
N ASP A 96 -13.09 -24.73 -5.07
CA ASP A 96 -13.68 -25.49 -3.98
C ASP A 96 -15.10 -25.01 -3.70
N ARG A 97 -15.98 -25.94 -3.44
CA ARG A 97 -17.39 -25.69 -3.13
C ARG A 97 -17.61 -24.60 -2.08
N ASN A 98 -16.78 -24.60 -1.04
CA ASN A 98 -16.89 -23.65 0.06
C ASN A 98 -16.54 -22.20 -0.31
N SER A 99 -15.86 -21.99 -1.45
CA SER A 99 -15.49 -20.67 -1.95
C SER A 99 -16.55 -20.06 -2.87
N ILE A 100 -17.68 -20.74 -3.11
CA ILE A 100 -18.75 -20.28 -4.01
C ILE A 100 -20.04 -20.11 -3.20
N ILE A 101 -20.53 -18.87 -3.18
CA ILE A 101 -21.78 -18.48 -2.49
C ILE A 101 -22.83 -18.17 -3.56
N LEU A 102 -23.93 -18.91 -3.52
CA LEU A 102 -25.03 -18.75 -4.46
C LEU A 102 -26.15 -17.91 -3.84
N LEU A 103 -26.69 -16.96 -4.60
CA LEU A 103 -27.81 -16.10 -4.24
C LEU A 103 -28.95 -16.32 -5.22
N ALA A 104 -30.21 -16.16 -4.79
CA ALA A 104 -31.38 -16.10 -5.66
C ALA A 104 -32.55 -15.39 -4.98
N GLN A 105 -33.44 -14.70 -5.74
CA GLN A 105 -34.65 -14.17 -5.20
C GLN A 105 -35.75 -15.24 -5.03
N HIS A 106 -35.83 -16.16 -5.99
CA HIS A 106 -36.84 -17.20 -6.02
C HIS A 106 -36.22 -18.59 -6.16
N ILE A 107 -36.86 -19.58 -5.55
CA ILE A 107 -36.41 -20.98 -5.66
C ILE A 107 -36.44 -21.48 -7.11
N ASP A 108 -37.34 -20.93 -7.91
CA ASP A 108 -37.48 -21.27 -9.33
C ASP A 108 -36.35 -20.75 -10.20
N ASP A 109 -35.59 -19.75 -9.74
CA ASP A 109 -34.41 -19.26 -10.42
C ASP A 109 -33.26 -20.29 -10.36
N ILE A 110 -33.33 -21.24 -9.42
CA ILE A 110 -32.28 -22.22 -9.18
C ILE A 110 -32.48 -23.45 -10.08
N PRO A 111 -31.52 -23.77 -10.98
CA PRO A 111 -31.56 -25.00 -11.76
C PRO A 111 -31.61 -26.25 -10.87
N PHE A 112 -32.24 -27.31 -11.38
CA PHE A 112 -32.38 -28.56 -10.65
C PHE A 112 -31.06 -29.07 -10.07
N ASP A 113 -30.00 -29.03 -10.88
CA ASP A 113 -28.67 -29.52 -10.50
C ASP A 113 -27.98 -28.67 -9.40
N LEU A 114 -28.45 -27.47 -9.13
CA LEU A 114 -27.93 -26.59 -8.07
C LEU A 114 -28.81 -26.54 -6.81
N ARG A 115 -30.00 -27.13 -6.84
CA ARG A 115 -30.96 -27.10 -5.71
C ARG A 115 -30.48 -27.79 -4.44
N HIS A 116 -29.54 -28.71 -4.58
CA HIS A 116 -28.93 -29.39 -3.44
C HIS A 116 -27.84 -28.55 -2.75
N LEU A 117 -27.44 -27.43 -3.32
CA LEU A 117 -26.48 -26.51 -2.74
C LEU A 117 -27.14 -25.53 -1.79
N ASN A 118 -26.37 -24.98 -0.88
CA ASN A 118 -26.86 -23.93 0.04
C ASN A 118 -26.93 -22.59 -0.68
N VAL A 119 -28.14 -22.19 -1.10
CA VAL A 119 -28.41 -20.93 -1.77
C VAL A 119 -29.00 -19.94 -0.77
N ILE A 120 -28.51 -18.72 -0.76
CA ILE A 120 -29.09 -17.62 0.03
C ILE A 120 -30.28 -17.05 -0.73
N LEU A 121 -31.49 -17.37 -0.29
CA LEU A 121 -32.68 -16.68 -0.78
C LEU A 121 -32.79 -15.29 -0.15
N TYR A 122 -33.05 -14.28 -0.99
CA TYR A 122 -33.15 -12.88 -0.56
C TYR A 122 -34.34 -12.17 -1.19
N SER A 123 -34.78 -11.07 -0.57
CA SER A 123 -35.89 -10.26 -1.05
C SER A 123 -35.60 -8.77 -0.85
N PRO A 124 -36.07 -7.88 -1.76
CA PRO A 124 -36.00 -6.44 -1.59
C PRO A 124 -36.65 -5.93 -0.31
N SER A 125 -37.66 -6.64 0.19
CA SER A 125 -38.39 -6.30 1.43
C SER A 125 -37.62 -6.59 2.70
N ASN A 126 -36.53 -7.39 2.64
CA ASN A 126 -35.74 -7.79 3.83
C ASN A 126 -34.25 -7.69 3.64
N LYS A 127 -33.80 -6.49 3.26
CA LYS A 127 -32.33 -6.20 2.98
C LYS A 127 -31.45 -6.43 4.19
N SER A 128 -31.92 -6.17 5.40
CA SER A 128 -31.14 -6.36 6.63
C SER A 128 -30.80 -7.85 6.86
N LYS A 129 -31.79 -8.71 6.78
CA LYS A 129 -31.63 -10.16 6.94
C LYS A 129 -30.74 -10.77 5.85
N PHE A 130 -30.87 -10.25 4.62
CA PHE A 130 -29.98 -10.63 3.52
C PHE A 130 -28.52 -10.31 3.84
N LYS A 131 -28.24 -9.06 4.23
CA LYS A 131 -26.89 -8.62 4.59
C LYS A 131 -26.28 -9.44 5.72
N GLU A 132 -27.08 -9.72 6.76
CA GLU A 132 -26.64 -10.54 7.89
C GLU A 132 -26.31 -11.98 7.45
N LYS A 133 -27.21 -12.63 6.71
CA LYS A 133 -27.01 -13.99 6.21
C LYS A 133 -25.79 -14.08 5.28
N LEU A 134 -25.64 -13.12 4.37
CA LEU A 134 -24.51 -13.04 3.46
C LEU A 134 -23.19 -12.89 4.23
N LYS A 135 -23.14 -11.98 5.21
CA LYS A 135 -21.97 -11.79 6.06
C LYS A 135 -21.56 -13.08 6.76
N ASN A 136 -22.52 -13.74 7.42
CA ASN A 136 -22.25 -14.97 8.16
C ASN A 136 -21.76 -16.09 7.21
N THR A 137 -22.33 -16.17 6.01
CA THR A 137 -21.90 -17.16 5.01
C THR A 137 -20.48 -16.88 4.52
N ILE A 138 -20.13 -15.63 4.22
CA ILE A 138 -18.76 -15.27 3.81
C ILE A 138 -17.77 -15.63 4.91
N VAL A 139 -18.03 -15.25 6.15
CA VAL A 139 -17.15 -15.54 7.29
C VAL A 139 -16.98 -17.06 7.46
N THR A 140 -18.08 -17.81 7.41
CA THR A 140 -18.03 -19.29 7.51
C THR A 140 -17.23 -19.92 6.36
N SER A 141 -17.42 -19.43 5.12
CA SER A 141 -16.65 -19.90 3.96
C SER A 141 -15.15 -19.72 4.15
N ARG A 142 -14.75 -18.59 4.69
CA ARG A 142 -13.33 -18.28 4.97
C ARG A 142 -12.75 -19.13 6.12
N LEU A 143 -13.57 -19.49 7.11
CA LEU A 143 -13.14 -20.34 8.25
C LEU A 143 -12.95 -21.82 7.88
N ASN A 144 -13.48 -22.27 6.75
CA ASN A 144 -13.34 -23.67 6.30
C ASN A 144 -11.92 -24.06 5.84
N TYR A 145 -11.04 -23.09 5.60
CA TYR A 145 -9.64 -23.39 5.36
C TYR A 145 -8.92 -23.67 6.69
N SER A 146 -8.04 -24.66 6.72
CA SER A 146 -7.14 -24.83 7.86
C SER A 146 -6.25 -23.60 8.03
N SER A 147 -5.77 -23.36 9.24
CA SER A 147 -4.87 -22.22 9.50
C SER A 147 -3.63 -22.25 8.61
N ASP A 148 -3.08 -23.45 8.43
CA ASP A 148 -1.88 -23.65 7.60
C ASP A 148 -2.18 -23.36 6.12
N GLU A 149 -3.29 -23.86 5.62
CA GLU A 149 -3.70 -23.66 4.23
C GLU A 149 -3.98 -22.19 3.91
N TYR A 150 -4.58 -21.47 4.86
CA TYR A 150 -4.79 -20.03 4.73
C TYR A 150 -3.46 -19.26 4.62
N VAL A 151 -2.49 -19.57 5.49
CA VAL A 151 -1.16 -18.94 5.45
C VAL A 151 -0.39 -19.35 4.20
N LYS A 152 -0.48 -20.61 3.77
CA LYS A 152 0.11 -21.07 2.50
C LYS A 152 -0.40 -20.27 1.32
N GLN A 153 -1.71 -20.12 1.18
CA GLN A 153 -2.32 -19.35 0.11
C GLN A 153 -1.92 -17.88 0.15
N LEU A 154 -1.93 -17.26 1.36
CA LEU A 154 -1.50 -15.89 1.56
C LEU A 154 -0.07 -15.67 1.05
N LEU A 155 0.86 -16.50 1.48
CA LEU A 155 2.28 -16.33 1.15
C LEU A 155 2.61 -16.75 -0.28
N SER A 156 1.92 -17.76 -0.84
CA SER A 156 2.06 -18.16 -2.24
C SER A 156 1.67 -17.03 -3.22
N ALA A 157 0.71 -16.19 -2.85
CA ALA A 157 0.33 -15.03 -3.65
C ALA A 157 1.47 -14.01 -3.84
N TYR A 158 2.52 -14.09 -3.00
CA TYR A 158 3.73 -13.25 -3.08
C TYR A 158 4.94 -14.00 -3.65
N ASN A 159 4.72 -15.12 -4.35
CA ASN A 159 5.75 -15.92 -5.02
C ASN A 159 6.85 -16.49 -4.09
N TYR A 160 6.53 -16.77 -2.84
CA TYR A 160 7.44 -17.54 -1.98
C TYR A 160 7.37 -19.03 -2.33
N SER A 161 8.50 -19.74 -2.20
CA SER A 161 8.54 -21.18 -2.45
C SER A 161 7.76 -21.96 -1.40
N SER A 162 7.16 -23.09 -1.80
CA SER A 162 6.38 -23.94 -0.90
C SER A 162 7.22 -24.48 0.26
N GLU A 163 8.48 -24.83 0.01
CA GLU A 163 9.39 -25.32 1.05
C GLU A 163 9.68 -24.27 2.11
N LEU A 164 9.86 -23.01 1.69
CA LEU A 164 10.08 -21.89 2.62
C LEU A 164 8.84 -21.63 3.45
N ILE A 165 7.64 -21.65 2.83
CA ILE A 165 6.37 -21.45 3.52
C ILE A 165 6.12 -22.57 4.54
N ASP A 166 6.31 -23.83 4.16
CA ASP A 166 6.13 -24.99 5.03
C ASP A 166 7.11 -24.99 6.22
N SER A 167 8.35 -24.64 5.97
CA SER A 167 9.37 -24.44 7.00
C SER A 167 8.98 -23.34 7.99
N PHE A 168 8.48 -22.21 7.50
CA PHE A 168 8.03 -21.09 8.31
C PHE A 168 6.80 -21.45 9.16
N ILE A 169 5.78 -22.08 8.58
CA ILE A 169 4.59 -22.53 9.31
C ILE A 169 4.99 -23.51 10.42
N SER A 170 5.87 -24.46 10.08
CA SER A 170 6.37 -25.43 11.07
C SER A 170 7.11 -24.77 12.22
N PHE A 171 7.92 -23.75 11.93
CA PHE A 171 8.60 -22.93 12.92
C PHE A 171 7.60 -22.19 13.83
N LEU A 172 6.59 -21.53 13.25
CA LEU A 172 5.56 -20.81 14.02
C LEU A 172 4.75 -21.75 14.91
N LYS A 173 4.37 -22.91 14.43
CA LYS A 173 3.61 -23.91 15.20
C LYS A 173 4.43 -24.48 16.34
N LYS A 174 5.69 -24.79 16.11
CA LYS A 174 6.59 -25.36 17.12
C LYS A 174 6.85 -24.38 18.27
N ASN A 175 7.07 -23.11 17.97
CA ASN A 175 7.51 -22.14 18.96
C ASN A 175 6.39 -21.23 19.48
N TYR A 176 5.27 -21.09 18.74
CA TYR A 176 4.26 -20.05 19.00
C TYR A 176 2.84 -20.51 18.62
N GLN A 177 2.47 -21.75 18.89
CA GLN A 177 1.22 -22.37 18.38
C GLN A 177 -0.06 -21.57 18.70
N SER A 178 -0.23 -21.09 19.92
CA SER A 178 -1.41 -20.31 20.34
C SER A 178 -1.48 -18.96 19.61
N LYS A 179 -0.35 -18.27 19.50
CA LYS A 179 -0.22 -16.98 18.82
C LYS A 179 -0.45 -17.10 17.31
N TYR A 180 0.06 -18.18 16.71
CA TYR A 180 -0.17 -18.48 15.29
C TYR A 180 -1.66 -18.70 14.99
N THR A 181 -2.35 -19.50 15.80
CA THR A 181 -3.79 -19.75 15.61
C THR A 181 -4.61 -18.45 15.75
N LEU A 182 -4.29 -17.63 16.76
CA LEU A 182 -4.94 -16.34 16.99
C LEU A 182 -4.71 -15.38 15.83
N LEU A 183 -3.46 -15.25 15.35
CA LEU A 183 -3.12 -14.44 14.18
C LEU A 183 -3.96 -14.80 12.96
N VAL A 184 -4.05 -16.08 12.65
CA VAL A 184 -4.81 -16.54 11.48
C VAL A 184 -6.30 -16.26 11.65
N SER A 185 -6.87 -16.42 12.85
CA SER A 185 -8.27 -16.06 13.11
C SER A 185 -8.55 -14.58 12.89
N VAL A 186 -7.65 -13.71 13.34
CA VAL A 186 -7.78 -12.26 13.12
C VAL A 186 -7.65 -11.90 11.65
N LEU A 187 -6.67 -12.46 10.93
CA LEU A 187 -6.51 -12.26 9.49
C LEU A 187 -7.74 -12.67 8.68
N ARG A 188 -8.48 -13.68 9.16
CA ARG A 188 -9.75 -14.13 8.58
C ARG A 188 -10.94 -13.24 8.92
N GLY A 189 -10.79 -12.27 9.82
CA GLY A 189 -11.86 -11.40 10.27
C GLY A 189 -12.78 -11.99 11.35
N ASP A 190 -12.25 -12.90 12.15
CA ASP A 190 -12.96 -13.45 13.33
C ASP A 190 -13.08 -12.36 14.41
N LYS A 191 -14.28 -11.80 14.54
CA LYS A 191 -14.53 -10.65 15.42
C LYS A 191 -14.39 -10.99 16.91
N GLU A 192 -14.72 -12.20 17.32
CA GLU A 192 -14.58 -12.61 18.73
C GLU A 192 -13.11 -12.65 19.15
N LYS A 193 -12.22 -12.90 18.19
CA LYS A 193 -10.77 -12.92 18.42
C LYS A 193 -10.12 -11.55 18.40
N ILE A 194 -10.80 -10.53 17.84
CA ILE A 194 -10.23 -9.18 17.71
C ILE A 194 -10.03 -8.51 19.07
N GLU A 195 -10.97 -8.71 20.01
CA GLU A 195 -10.82 -8.15 21.37
C GLU A 195 -9.64 -8.80 22.10
N LEU A 196 -9.49 -10.13 21.98
CA LEU A 196 -8.31 -10.84 22.47
C LEU A 196 -7.02 -10.34 21.82
N TYR A 197 -7.10 -9.91 20.57
CA TYR A 197 -5.97 -9.35 19.86
C TYR A 197 -5.50 -8.02 20.45
N LYS A 198 -6.38 -7.14 20.88
CA LYS A 198 -6.01 -5.85 21.48
C LYS A 198 -5.15 -6.06 22.75
N GLU A 199 -5.53 -7.01 23.60
CA GLU A 199 -4.76 -7.38 24.79
C GLU A 199 -3.43 -8.06 24.45
N TRP A 200 -3.39 -8.75 23.33
CA TRP A 200 -2.26 -9.57 22.90
C TRP A 200 -1.24 -8.84 22.02
N PHE A 201 -1.59 -7.67 21.47
CA PHE A 201 -0.75 -6.94 20.51
C PHE A 201 0.63 -6.61 21.09
N ASP A 202 0.72 -6.34 22.37
CA ASP A 202 1.97 -6.04 23.08
C ASP A 202 2.94 -7.22 23.06
N GLU A 203 2.43 -8.41 23.29
CA GLU A 203 3.22 -9.63 23.16
C GLU A 203 3.56 -9.93 21.70
N PHE A 204 2.67 -9.58 20.78
CA PHE A 204 2.81 -9.85 19.36
C PHE A 204 3.88 -8.98 18.70
N SER A 205 3.98 -7.71 19.06
CA SER A 205 5.07 -6.85 18.61
C SER A 205 6.44 -7.37 19.07
N SER A 206 6.53 -7.85 20.31
CA SER A 206 7.74 -8.54 20.82
C SER A 206 8.06 -9.81 20.04
N PHE A 207 7.03 -10.57 19.71
CA PHE A 207 7.12 -11.80 18.93
C PHE A 207 7.65 -11.56 17.52
N PHE A 208 7.18 -10.53 16.79
CA PHE A 208 7.72 -10.21 15.47
C PHE A 208 9.17 -9.75 15.53
N VAL A 209 9.54 -8.94 16.51
CA VAL A 209 10.93 -8.54 16.72
C VAL A 209 11.80 -9.77 16.97
N GLN A 210 11.37 -10.68 17.86
CA GLN A 210 12.12 -11.90 18.16
C GLN A 210 12.27 -12.82 16.93
N ILE A 211 11.21 -12.99 16.12
CA ILE A 211 11.31 -13.77 14.88
C ILE A 211 12.30 -13.10 13.93
N ALA A 212 12.20 -11.80 13.74
CA ALA A 212 13.08 -11.07 12.84
C ALA A 212 14.54 -11.17 13.26
N GLU A 213 14.82 -11.08 14.57
CA GLU A 213 16.16 -11.25 15.12
C GLU A 213 16.69 -12.69 15.03
N TYR A 214 15.85 -13.65 15.39
CA TYR A 214 16.26 -15.06 15.50
C TYR A 214 16.45 -15.73 14.13
N CYS A 215 15.68 -15.35 13.13
CA CYS A 215 15.66 -15.99 11.82
C CYS A 215 16.64 -15.39 10.80
N SER A 216 17.51 -14.46 11.22
CA SER A 216 18.58 -13.88 10.40
C SER A 216 18.20 -13.53 8.94
N GLY A 217 16.97 -13.05 8.73
CA GLY A 217 16.48 -12.60 7.44
C GLY A 217 15.74 -13.65 6.61
N GLN A 218 15.80 -14.94 6.94
CA GLN A 218 15.13 -15.97 6.14
C GLN A 218 13.60 -15.84 6.18
N TYR A 219 13.03 -15.55 7.34
CA TYR A 219 11.58 -15.42 7.53
C TYR A 219 11.10 -13.96 7.65
N SER A 220 11.98 -12.97 7.68
CA SER A 220 11.62 -11.58 7.85
C SER A 220 10.63 -11.10 6.79
N LYS A 221 10.85 -11.47 5.52
CA LYS A 221 9.94 -11.15 4.42
C LYS A 221 8.56 -11.80 4.57
N LEU A 222 8.49 -13.04 5.06
CA LEU A 222 7.22 -13.74 5.29
C LEU A 222 6.46 -13.11 6.44
N VAL A 223 7.12 -12.84 7.56
CA VAL A 223 6.57 -12.10 8.70
C VAL A 223 6.02 -10.76 8.25
N PHE A 224 6.81 -10.04 7.46
CA PHE A 224 6.45 -8.76 6.89
C PHE A 224 5.21 -8.84 5.97
N THR A 225 5.11 -9.86 5.13
CA THR A 225 3.96 -10.08 4.25
C THR A 225 2.69 -10.35 5.06
N ILE A 226 2.76 -11.18 6.11
CA ILE A 226 1.64 -11.44 7.01
C ILE A 226 1.22 -10.14 7.70
N TRP A 227 2.17 -9.37 8.17
CA TRP A 227 1.91 -8.12 8.86
C TRP A 227 1.29 -7.05 7.95
N ASN A 228 1.74 -6.93 6.71
CA ASN A 228 1.09 -6.05 5.72
C ASN A 228 -0.38 -6.41 5.49
N ASN A 229 -0.68 -7.70 5.36
CA ASN A 229 -2.06 -8.13 5.23
C ASN A 229 -2.88 -7.83 6.48
N PHE A 230 -2.25 -7.90 7.63
CA PHE A 230 -2.85 -7.55 8.91
C PHE A 230 -3.18 -6.04 9.00
N LEU A 231 -2.28 -5.16 8.54
CA LEU A 231 -2.52 -3.71 8.46
C LEU A 231 -3.75 -3.36 7.61
N LEU A 232 -4.08 -4.16 6.59
CA LEU A 232 -5.24 -3.96 5.74
C LEU A 232 -6.57 -4.27 6.46
N THR A 233 -6.54 -4.92 7.63
CA THR A 233 -7.76 -5.29 8.37
C THR A 233 -8.31 -4.20 9.28
N ASP A 234 -7.69 -3.02 9.35
CA ASP A 234 -8.10 -1.87 10.19
C ASP A 234 -8.10 -2.10 11.72
N TYR A 235 -7.40 -3.11 12.20
CA TYR A 235 -7.38 -3.46 13.62
C TYR A 235 -6.22 -2.86 14.40
N ILE A 236 -5.31 -2.15 13.74
CA ILE A 236 -4.20 -1.50 14.41
C ILE A 236 -4.66 -0.14 14.91
N LEU A 237 -4.60 0.02 16.22
CA LEU A 237 -4.92 1.25 16.91
C LEU A 237 -3.70 2.18 16.97
N SER A 238 -3.96 3.48 17.10
CA SER A 238 -2.91 4.49 17.19
C SER A 238 -1.91 4.26 18.33
N GLU A 239 -2.36 3.74 19.47
CA GLU A 239 -1.54 3.40 20.62
C GLU A 239 -0.48 2.33 20.35
N HIS A 240 -0.70 1.50 19.33
CA HIS A 240 0.26 0.45 18.96
C HIS A 240 1.51 0.98 18.23
N VAL A 241 1.45 2.20 17.70
CA VAL A 241 2.59 2.82 17.01
C VAL A 241 3.72 3.15 17.97
N ASP A 242 3.36 3.73 19.11
CA ASP A 242 4.36 4.11 20.12
C ASP A 242 5.07 2.87 20.65
N LEU A 243 4.31 1.82 20.94
CA LEU A 243 4.84 0.55 21.41
C LEU A 243 5.78 -0.11 20.39
N ILE A 244 5.44 -0.06 19.10
CA ILE A 244 6.29 -0.58 18.03
C ILE A 244 7.53 0.29 17.90
N SER A 245 7.39 1.61 17.94
CA SER A 245 8.51 2.55 17.84
C SER A 245 9.49 2.40 18.97
N ASP A 246 9.01 2.27 20.20
CA ASP A 246 9.85 2.10 21.39
C ASP A 246 10.63 0.78 21.36
N ARG A 247 10.00 -0.30 20.93
CA ARG A 247 10.64 -1.62 20.85
C ARG A 247 11.56 -1.79 19.67
N LEU A 248 11.24 -1.09 18.58
CA LEU A 248 12.08 -1.02 17.39
C LEU A 248 13.15 0.03 17.52
N SER A 249 13.46 0.58 18.70
CA SER A 249 14.44 1.65 18.96
C SER A 249 15.78 1.43 18.23
N ILE A 250 15.63 0.99 16.99
CA ILE A 250 16.66 0.98 15.97
C ILE A 250 17.02 2.44 15.85
N ASN A 251 18.17 2.77 16.40
CA ASN A 251 18.72 4.09 16.29
C ASN A 251 18.77 4.46 14.80
N TYR A 252 17.80 5.26 14.33
CA TYR A 252 17.82 5.84 12.99
C TYR A 252 19.09 6.63 12.75
N HIS A 253 19.65 7.16 13.79
CA HIS A 253 20.98 7.72 13.80
C HIS A 253 21.98 6.59 13.74
N ASN A 254 22.39 6.26 12.50
CA ASN A 254 23.63 5.57 12.26
C ASN A 254 24.74 6.61 11.94
N PRO A 255 25.20 7.41 12.92
CA PRO A 255 26.21 8.43 12.70
C PRO A 255 27.54 7.84 12.23
N ASN A 256 27.77 6.54 12.44
CA ASN A 256 29.04 5.86 12.18
C ASN A 256 29.01 4.97 10.93
N GLY A 257 27.97 5.03 10.09
CA GLY A 257 27.90 4.26 8.84
C GLY A 257 27.90 2.75 9.04
N LYS A 258 27.49 2.26 10.23
CA LYS A 258 27.40 0.82 10.52
C LYS A 258 26.34 0.20 9.62
N GLN A 259 26.71 -0.82 8.88
CA GLN A 259 25.79 -1.54 8.02
C GLN A 259 24.70 -2.21 8.88
N LEU A 260 23.44 -1.82 8.66
CA LEU A 260 22.29 -2.44 9.32
C LEU A 260 22.17 -3.90 8.90
N LYS A 261 21.80 -4.76 9.84
CA LYS A 261 21.43 -6.14 9.53
C LYS A 261 20.14 -6.17 8.74
N GLN A 262 19.92 -7.19 7.93
CA GLN A 262 18.73 -7.26 7.06
C GLN A 262 17.41 -7.15 7.84
N TYR A 263 17.30 -7.78 9.01
CA TYR A 263 16.08 -7.67 9.82
C TYR A 263 15.83 -6.24 10.32
N GLU A 264 16.88 -5.45 10.62
CA GLU A 264 16.73 -4.05 11.03
C GLU A 264 16.18 -3.19 9.87
N VAL A 265 16.63 -3.47 8.64
CA VAL A 265 16.11 -2.83 7.43
C VAL A 265 14.63 -3.19 7.19
N ASP A 266 14.28 -4.47 7.33
CA ASP A 266 12.92 -4.96 7.16
C ASP A 266 11.96 -4.36 8.21
N MET A 267 12.44 -4.19 9.44
CA MET A 267 11.67 -3.59 10.52
C MET A 267 11.46 -2.07 10.33
N LEU A 268 12.46 -1.36 9.81
CA LEU A 268 12.30 0.06 9.45
C LEU A 268 11.24 0.23 8.36
N TYR A 269 11.30 -0.59 7.33
CA TYR A 269 10.30 -0.58 6.26
C TYR A 269 8.90 -0.87 6.80
N PHE A 270 8.77 -1.87 7.66
CA PHE A 270 7.54 -2.22 8.32
C PHE A 270 6.95 -1.06 9.13
N THR A 271 7.76 -0.40 9.95
CA THR A 271 7.32 0.75 10.74
C THR A 271 6.87 1.91 9.83
N ALA A 272 7.55 2.14 8.71
CA ALA A 272 7.15 3.14 7.73
C ALA A 272 5.77 2.84 7.15
N VAL A 273 5.50 1.59 6.74
CA VAL A 273 4.20 1.17 6.19
C VAL A 273 3.10 1.36 7.23
N LEU A 274 3.34 1.00 8.49
CA LEU A 274 2.41 1.20 9.59
C LEU A 274 2.09 2.69 9.80
N CYS A 275 3.11 3.54 9.88
CA CYS A 275 2.92 4.98 10.05
C CYS A 275 2.16 5.60 8.86
N VAL A 276 2.47 5.20 7.63
CA VAL A 276 1.75 5.63 6.43
C VAL A 276 0.28 5.24 6.52
N HIS A 277 -0.02 3.98 6.89
CA HIS A 277 -1.39 3.49 7.03
C HIS A 277 -2.19 4.30 8.06
N LEU A 278 -1.61 4.56 9.22
CA LEU A 278 -2.25 5.36 10.27
C LEU A 278 -2.52 6.80 9.82
N CYS A 279 -1.62 7.39 9.06
CA CYS A 279 -1.83 8.73 8.50
C CYS A 279 -2.92 8.74 7.41
N GLN A 280 -3.03 7.68 6.58
CA GLN A 280 -4.03 7.57 5.50
C GLN A 280 -5.44 7.36 6.02
N LYS A 281 -5.62 6.60 7.10
CA LYS A 281 -6.95 6.27 7.66
C LYS A 281 -7.56 7.42 8.46
N GLY A 282 -6.93 8.59 8.47
CA GLY A 282 -7.44 9.77 9.16
C GLY A 282 -7.26 9.73 10.67
N HIS A 283 -6.56 8.74 11.19
CA HIS A 283 -6.19 8.69 12.60
C HIS A 283 -5.20 9.80 12.98
N ARG A 284 -4.71 10.58 11.99
CA ARG A 284 -3.83 11.77 12.14
C ARG A 284 -2.84 11.63 13.29
N HIS A 285 -2.21 10.45 13.39
CA HIS A 285 -1.38 10.14 14.53
C HIS A 285 -0.14 11.03 14.49
N VAL A 286 -0.04 11.94 15.45
CA VAL A 286 1.03 12.94 15.50
C VAL A 286 2.40 12.25 15.55
N ASP A 287 2.52 11.15 16.28
CA ASP A 287 3.77 10.43 16.44
C ASP A 287 4.13 9.61 15.21
N ALA A 288 3.16 9.01 14.52
CA ALA A 288 3.39 8.37 13.23
C ALA A 288 3.92 9.37 12.19
N MET A 289 3.32 10.57 12.14
CA MET A 289 3.78 11.63 11.25
C MET A 289 5.17 12.13 11.63
N LYS A 290 5.44 12.37 12.91
CA LYS A 290 6.79 12.71 13.40
C LYS A 290 7.81 11.64 13.01
N TRP A 291 7.45 10.36 13.16
CA TRP A 291 8.30 9.26 12.80
C TRP A 291 8.69 9.31 11.31
N LEU A 292 7.71 9.51 10.41
CA LEU A 292 7.95 9.61 8.97
C LEU A 292 8.90 10.77 8.62
N PHE A 293 8.72 11.94 9.25
CA PHE A 293 9.63 13.07 9.06
C PHE A 293 11.01 12.80 9.66
N ASN A 294 11.10 12.19 10.84
CA ASN A 294 12.37 11.85 11.47
C ASN A 294 13.17 10.85 10.61
N TYR A 295 12.50 9.89 9.96
CA TYR A 295 13.19 8.97 9.06
C TYR A 295 13.89 9.72 7.90
N LEU A 296 13.33 10.81 7.42
CA LEU A 296 13.93 11.63 6.37
C LEU A 296 15.19 12.39 6.83
N THR A 297 15.53 12.38 8.13
CA THR A 297 16.82 12.91 8.62
C THR A 297 18.00 12.01 8.26
N ASN A 298 17.74 10.73 7.97
CA ASN A 298 18.76 9.79 7.60
C ASN A 298 19.25 10.04 6.17
N ARG A 299 20.54 9.91 5.92
CA ARG A 299 21.06 9.86 4.55
C ARG A 299 20.58 8.58 3.86
N ARG A 300 20.40 8.65 2.54
CA ARG A 300 19.98 7.47 1.75
C ARG A 300 20.91 6.29 2.01
N MET A 301 20.35 5.16 2.42
CA MET A 301 21.08 3.92 2.64
C MET A 301 21.18 3.15 1.33
N GLY A 302 22.15 3.52 0.48
CA GLY A 302 22.40 2.86 -0.79
C GLY A 302 21.50 3.30 -1.95
N ARG A 303 21.58 2.58 -3.09
CA ARG A 303 20.83 2.92 -4.32
C ARG A 303 19.34 2.64 -4.25
N ILE A 304 18.91 1.69 -3.42
CA ILE A 304 17.52 1.29 -3.26
C ILE A 304 17.18 1.34 -1.76
N ASP A 305 16.56 2.42 -1.33
CA ASP A 305 15.98 2.57 0.01
C ASP A 305 14.45 2.49 -0.10
N THR A 306 13.93 1.27 0.02
CA THR A 306 12.49 0.98 -0.09
C THR A 306 11.68 1.67 0.99
N THR A 307 12.24 1.84 2.18
CA THR A 307 11.60 2.55 3.30
C THR A 307 11.39 4.01 2.93
N ARG A 308 12.46 4.67 2.50
CA ARG A 308 12.41 6.07 2.05
C ARG A 308 11.45 6.26 0.88
N SER A 309 11.55 5.41 -0.15
CA SER A 309 10.68 5.50 -1.32
C SER A 309 9.20 5.34 -0.97
N THR A 310 8.87 4.54 0.05
CA THR A 310 7.51 4.40 0.57
C THR A 310 7.03 5.68 1.24
N ILE A 311 7.87 6.30 2.06
CA ILE A 311 7.57 7.56 2.76
C ILE A 311 7.42 8.72 1.77
N GLU A 312 8.36 8.85 0.84
CA GLU A 312 8.33 9.88 -0.21
C GLU A 312 7.06 9.77 -1.06
N ARG A 313 6.72 8.55 -1.52
CA ARG A 313 5.49 8.29 -2.28
C ARG A 313 4.25 8.69 -1.50
N PHE A 314 4.15 8.33 -0.23
CA PHE A 314 3.03 8.71 0.62
C PHE A 314 2.87 10.24 0.67
N PHE A 315 3.95 10.99 0.90
CA PHE A 315 3.90 12.45 0.95
C PHE A 315 3.55 13.07 -0.40
N VAL A 316 4.00 12.47 -1.50
CA VAL A 316 3.64 12.93 -2.86
C VAL A 316 2.16 12.68 -3.16
N GLU A 317 1.63 11.52 -2.82
CA GLU A 317 0.25 11.12 -3.16
C GLU A 317 -0.81 11.68 -2.21
N THR A 318 -0.48 11.96 -0.96
CA THR A 318 -1.46 12.42 0.04
C THR A 318 -2.12 13.75 -0.33
N ASN A 319 -3.43 13.85 -0.14
CA ASN A 319 -4.19 15.09 -0.29
C ASN A 319 -4.58 15.74 1.04
N ASP A 320 -4.16 15.16 2.17
CA ASP A 320 -4.46 15.68 3.50
C ASP A 320 -3.85 17.08 3.70
N LYS A 321 -4.70 18.05 4.09
CA LYS A 321 -4.32 19.46 4.27
C LYS A 321 -3.35 19.66 5.44
N VAL A 322 -3.46 18.84 6.50
CA VAL A 322 -2.57 18.94 7.67
C VAL A 322 -1.18 18.47 7.30
N ILE A 323 -1.07 17.36 6.57
CA ILE A 323 0.21 16.84 6.10
C ILE A 323 0.87 17.83 5.12
N LYS A 324 0.11 18.40 4.18
CA LYS A 324 0.63 19.42 3.28
C LYS A 324 1.19 20.63 4.05
N LYS A 325 0.48 21.10 5.09
CA LYS A 325 0.95 22.20 5.94
C LYS A 325 2.24 21.83 6.68
N GLU A 326 2.34 20.61 7.16
CA GLU A 326 3.53 20.14 7.85
C GLU A 326 4.74 19.96 6.89
N LEU A 327 4.50 19.51 5.64
CA LEU A 327 5.55 19.54 4.60
C LEU A 327 6.09 20.96 4.38
N VAL A 328 5.21 21.94 4.18
CA VAL A 328 5.62 23.33 3.98
C VAL A 328 6.42 23.86 5.18
N LYS A 329 6.02 23.54 6.41
CA LYS A 329 6.74 23.94 7.63
C LYS A 329 8.17 23.37 7.65
N ASN A 330 8.36 22.12 7.25
CA ASN A 330 9.66 21.44 7.28
C ASN A 330 10.62 21.84 6.15
N ILE A 331 10.24 22.72 5.23
CA ILE A 331 11.15 23.35 4.25
C ILE A 331 12.29 24.08 4.96
N SER A 332 12.04 24.63 6.17
CA SER A 332 13.05 25.30 7.00
C SER A 332 13.49 24.45 8.20
N ASN A 333 13.50 23.12 8.07
CA ASN A 333 13.96 22.24 9.14
C ASN A 333 15.44 22.45 9.45
N GLU A 334 15.86 22.20 10.69
CA GLU A 334 17.26 22.34 11.13
C GLU A 334 18.19 21.41 10.34
N SER A 335 17.74 20.16 10.04
CA SER A 335 18.49 19.19 9.26
C SER A 335 18.48 19.53 7.77
N SER A 336 19.66 19.74 7.17
CA SER A 336 19.78 19.94 5.72
C SER A 336 19.27 18.73 4.92
N THR A 337 19.45 17.52 5.43
CA THR A 337 18.92 16.30 4.79
C THR A 337 17.38 16.29 4.72
N VAL A 338 16.72 16.80 5.76
CA VAL A 338 15.25 16.94 5.75
C VAL A 338 14.85 18.02 4.75
N ARG A 339 15.51 19.17 4.74
CA ARG A 339 15.21 20.27 3.79
C ARG A 339 15.35 19.80 2.35
N GLU A 340 16.43 19.06 2.03
CA GLU A 340 16.65 18.45 0.71
C GLU A 340 15.48 17.55 0.31
N ASN A 341 15.14 16.54 1.14
CA ASN A 341 14.07 15.59 0.86
C ASN A 341 12.69 16.26 0.73
N ILE A 342 12.41 17.27 1.60
CA ILE A 342 11.13 17.98 1.54
C ILE A 342 11.03 18.85 0.29
N ALA A 343 12.13 19.47 -0.17
CA ALA A 343 12.14 20.20 -1.43
C ALA A 343 11.83 19.26 -2.60
N ASP A 344 12.45 18.08 -2.67
CA ASP A 344 12.19 17.07 -3.70
C ASP A 344 10.71 16.62 -3.68
N ILE A 345 10.15 16.31 -2.50
CA ILE A 345 8.75 15.92 -2.33
C ILE A 345 7.81 17.04 -2.80
N CYS A 346 8.08 18.30 -2.43
CA CYS A 346 7.28 19.46 -2.85
C CYS A 346 7.28 19.62 -4.38
N GLY A 347 8.43 19.40 -5.01
CA GLY A 347 8.58 19.45 -6.46
C GLY A 347 7.83 18.33 -7.18
N GLU A 348 7.98 17.07 -6.74
CA GLU A 348 7.27 15.92 -7.30
C GLU A 348 5.75 16.05 -7.15
N LYS A 349 5.31 16.51 -5.99
CA LYS A 349 3.90 16.80 -5.71
C LYS A 349 3.36 18.01 -6.47
N ARG A 350 4.21 18.89 -6.99
CA ARG A 350 3.88 20.21 -7.52
C ARG A 350 3.07 21.04 -6.51
N LEU A 351 3.53 21.08 -5.27
CA LEU A 351 2.84 21.72 -4.14
C LEU A 351 2.98 23.23 -4.23
N LYS A 352 2.05 23.90 -4.89
CA LYS A 352 2.12 25.36 -5.14
C LYS A 352 2.20 26.19 -3.86
N GLU A 353 1.59 25.74 -2.77
CA GLU A 353 1.62 26.39 -1.46
C GLU A 353 3.03 26.44 -0.83
N SER A 354 3.97 25.64 -1.34
CA SER A 354 5.36 25.62 -0.89
C SER A 354 6.25 26.67 -1.56
N VAL A 355 5.83 27.26 -2.67
CA VAL A 355 6.67 28.10 -3.56
C VAL A 355 7.34 29.24 -2.83
N ASP A 356 6.57 30.07 -2.12
CA ASP A 356 7.14 31.26 -1.45
C ASP A 356 8.10 30.86 -0.33
N LYS A 357 7.81 29.75 0.37
CA LYS A 357 8.68 29.22 1.41
C LYS A 357 9.98 28.64 0.83
N LEU A 358 9.92 27.97 -0.33
CA LEU A 358 11.11 27.47 -1.05
C LEU A 358 11.99 28.62 -1.52
N ILE A 359 11.43 29.71 -2.06
CA ILE A 359 12.19 30.89 -2.45
C ILE A 359 12.84 31.55 -1.23
N THR A 360 12.10 31.70 -0.13
CA THR A 360 12.65 32.23 1.11
C THR A 360 13.80 31.38 1.64
N GLN A 361 13.65 30.03 1.58
CA GLN A 361 14.73 29.12 2.01
C GLN A 361 15.93 29.22 1.08
N LEU A 362 15.73 29.33 -0.23
CA LEU A 362 16.80 29.50 -1.21
C LEU A 362 17.70 30.71 -0.89
N GLN A 363 17.10 31.82 -0.46
CA GLN A 363 17.82 33.07 -0.15
C GLN A 363 18.79 32.94 1.04
N ILE A 364 18.54 32.00 1.95
CA ILE A 364 19.32 31.81 3.19
C ILE A 364 20.06 30.47 3.24
N GLU A 365 19.89 29.61 2.21
CA GLU A 365 20.45 28.26 2.22
C GLU A 365 21.95 28.28 1.85
N GLU A 366 22.73 27.60 2.66
CA GLU A 366 24.17 27.45 2.40
C GLU A 366 24.58 26.10 1.83
N ASN A 367 23.72 25.09 1.98
CA ASN A 367 24.00 23.73 1.54
C ASN A 367 23.66 23.56 0.06
N PRO A 368 24.63 23.30 -0.83
CA PRO A 368 24.41 23.23 -2.28
C PRO A 368 23.51 22.08 -2.71
N TYR A 369 23.41 20.99 -1.93
CA TYR A 369 22.49 19.87 -2.20
C TYR A 369 21.03 20.30 -1.98
N VAL A 370 20.78 21.04 -0.91
CA VAL A 370 19.43 21.59 -0.62
C VAL A 370 19.03 22.61 -1.70
N VAL A 371 19.96 23.49 -2.08
CA VAL A 371 19.73 24.47 -3.16
C VAL A 371 19.37 23.76 -4.45
N ARG A 372 20.10 22.71 -4.82
CA ARG A 372 19.83 21.91 -6.00
C ARG A 372 18.39 21.34 -6.00
N SER A 373 17.96 20.77 -4.87
CA SER A 373 16.60 20.23 -4.74
C SER A 373 15.55 21.32 -4.77
N ILE A 374 15.80 22.49 -4.17
CA ILE A 374 14.90 23.65 -4.24
C ILE A 374 14.76 24.14 -5.68
N VAL A 375 15.86 24.31 -6.40
CA VAL A 375 15.87 24.78 -7.80
C VAL A 375 15.13 23.79 -8.70
N ALA A 376 15.38 22.49 -8.55
CA ALA A 376 14.66 21.44 -9.28
C ALA A 376 13.16 21.46 -8.98
N ALA A 377 12.78 21.63 -7.71
CA ALA A 377 11.38 21.71 -7.30
C ALA A 377 10.65 22.92 -7.92
N LEU A 378 11.30 24.09 -7.92
CA LEU A 378 10.75 25.31 -8.50
C LEU A 378 10.61 25.17 -10.03
N GLY A 379 11.54 24.50 -10.72
CA GLY A 379 11.42 24.15 -12.13
C GLY A 379 10.21 23.27 -12.41
N LYS A 380 10.07 22.13 -11.71
CA LYS A 380 8.91 21.23 -11.85
C LYS A 380 7.56 21.92 -11.63
N MET A 381 7.54 22.98 -10.82
CA MET A 381 6.35 23.80 -10.57
C MET A 381 6.19 24.96 -11.57
N SER A 382 7.11 25.15 -12.50
CA SER A 382 7.15 26.22 -13.50
C SER A 382 7.13 27.61 -12.87
N VAL A 383 8.03 27.85 -11.89
CA VAL A 383 8.08 29.10 -11.10
C VAL A 383 9.12 30.06 -11.66
N ALA A 384 8.79 30.79 -12.73
CA ALA A 384 9.70 31.76 -13.37
C ALA A 384 10.18 32.89 -12.42
N LYS A 385 9.35 33.32 -11.47
CA LYS A 385 9.70 34.38 -10.51
C LYS A 385 10.90 34.06 -9.61
N ALA A 386 11.34 32.79 -9.54
CA ALA A 386 12.49 32.37 -8.75
C ALA A 386 13.84 32.59 -9.46
N ALA A 387 13.86 32.89 -10.75
CA ALA A 387 15.08 33.04 -11.53
C ALA A 387 16.07 34.07 -10.97
N PRO A 388 15.65 35.27 -10.53
CA PRO A 388 16.57 36.23 -9.91
C PRO A 388 17.28 35.68 -8.68
N ASP A 389 16.55 34.97 -7.81
CA ASP A 389 17.10 34.43 -6.55
C ASP A 389 18.08 33.27 -6.84
N ILE A 390 17.80 32.46 -7.84
CA ILE A 390 18.67 31.35 -8.29
C ILE A 390 19.98 31.92 -8.80
N VAL A 391 19.93 32.91 -9.72
CA VAL A 391 21.13 33.56 -10.29
C VAL A 391 21.92 34.29 -9.20
N LYS A 392 21.23 35.00 -8.31
CA LYS A 392 21.86 35.69 -7.17
C LYS A 392 22.65 34.69 -6.31
N TRP A 393 22.00 33.60 -5.89
CA TRP A 393 22.66 32.58 -5.05
C TRP A 393 23.90 32.01 -5.71
N MET A 394 23.85 31.71 -7.00
CA MET A 394 24.98 31.16 -7.75
C MET A 394 26.12 32.17 -7.87
N LYS A 395 25.83 33.46 -8.02
CA LYS A 395 26.84 34.53 -8.03
C LYS A 395 27.53 34.69 -6.68
N GLU A 396 26.79 34.58 -5.58
CA GLU A 396 27.28 34.72 -4.22
C GLU A 396 28.07 33.53 -3.70
N HIS A 397 27.92 32.35 -4.32
CA HIS A 397 28.53 31.08 -3.87
C HIS A 397 29.27 30.34 -5.02
N PRO A 398 30.22 30.97 -5.72
CA PRO A 398 30.85 30.35 -6.90
C PRO A 398 31.64 29.08 -6.58
N ASP A 399 32.16 28.95 -5.36
CA ASP A 399 32.92 27.81 -4.86
C ASP A 399 32.04 26.57 -4.53
N LYS A 400 30.73 26.75 -4.33
CA LYS A 400 29.84 25.69 -3.86
C LYS A 400 29.16 24.87 -4.97
N TRP A 401 29.12 25.35 -6.24
CA TRP A 401 28.37 24.68 -7.31
C TRP A 401 29.23 24.16 -8.48
N GLY A 402 30.51 24.62 -8.59
CA GLY A 402 31.42 24.24 -9.68
C GLY A 402 32.19 22.94 -9.48
N LYS A 403 32.28 22.40 -8.28
CA LYS A 403 33.13 21.25 -7.93
C LYS A 403 32.34 20.18 -7.18
N SER A 404 31.50 19.40 -7.80
CA SER A 404 30.99 18.28 -7.03
C SER A 404 30.35 17.17 -7.83
N ASN A 405 30.40 15.98 -7.22
CA ASN A 405 29.71 14.73 -7.57
C ASN A 405 28.18 14.83 -7.71
N CYS A 406 27.58 16.02 -7.67
CA CYS A 406 26.15 16.27 -7.65
C CYS A 406 25.50 16.48 -9.02
N GLY A 407 26.23 16.37 -10.12
CA GLY A 407 25.77 16.89 -11.41
C GLY A 407 25.63 18.42 -11.32
N SER A 408 26.14 19.21 -12.24
CA SER A 408 26.29 20.66 -12.02
C SER A 408 24.95 21.30 -11.65
N LEU A 409 24.92 22.07 -10.56
CA LEU A 409 23.76 22.90 -10.19
C LEU A 409 23.34 23.79 -11.37
N GLU A 410 24.30 24.18 -12.21
CA GLU A 410 24.06 24.91 -13.44
C GLU A 410 23.10 24.16 -14.38
N SER A 411 23.33 22.86 -14.63
CA SER A 411 22.42 22.10 -15.52
C SER A 411 21.02 21.98 -14.91
N VAL A 412 20.91 21.87 -13.60
CA VAL A 412 19.61 21.85 -12.89
C VAL A 412 18.90 23.20 -13.00
N ALA A 413 19.64 24.32 -12.86
CA ALA A 413 19.10 25.66 -13.02
C ALA A 413 18.67 25.95 -14.47
N LEU A 414 19.45 25.53 -15.47
CA LEU A 414 19.10 25.65 -16.87
C LEU A 414 17.83 24.87 -17.21
N ASN A 415 17.71 23.65 -16.70
CA ASN A 415 16.50 22.85 -16.87
C ASN A 415 15.29 23.51 -16.19
N ALA A 416 15.46 24.01 -14.97
CA ALA A 416 14.40 24.73 -14.26
C ALA A 416 13.95 26.00 -15.00
N PHE A 417 14.86 26.73 -15.61
CA PHE A 417 14.54 27.90 -16.44
C PHE A 417 13.78 27.50 -17.71
N ALA A 418 14.21 26.42 -18.39
CA ALA A 418 13.51 25.89 -19.54
C ALA A 418 12.07 25.44 -19.21
N GLU A 419 11.90 24.70 -18.11
CA GLU A 419 10.59 24.26 -17.62
C GLU A 419 9.66 25.41 -17.19
N SER A 420 10.25 26.52 -16.76
CA SER A 420 9.54 27.70 -16.25
C SER A 420 9.33 28.80 -17.29
N GLY A 421 9.88 28.66 -18.51
CA GLY A 421 9.80 29.68 -19.57
C GLY A 421 10.50 30.98 -19.18
N VAL A 422 11.63 30.91 -18.48
CA VAL A 422 12.40 32.07 -18.03
C VAL A 422 13.11 32.74 -19.21
N ASP A 423 13.09 34.07 -19.24
CA ASP A 423 13.70 34.88 -20.29
C ASP A 423 15.20 34.59 -20.50
N GLY A 424 15.65 34.76 -21.77
CA GLY A 424 17.03 34.50 -22.17
C GLY A 424 18.09 35.32 -21.42
N GLU A 425 17.72 36.45 -20.83
CA GLU A 425 18.60 37.28 -20.00
C GLU A 425 19.17 36.52 -18.78
N TYR A 426 18.32 35.84 -17.99
CA TYR A 426 18.74 35.03 -16.84
C TYR A 426 19.55 33.81 -17.28
N VAL A 427 19.20 33.21 -18.42
CA VAL A 427 19.99 32.11 -19.01
C VAL A 427 21.40 32.58 -19.39
N GLN A 428 21.53 33.80 -20.00
CA GLN A 428 22.82 34.37 -20.32
C GLN A 428 23.62 34.73 -19.08
N GLN A 429 22.99 35.33 -18.05
CA GLN A 429 23.63 35.63 -16.78
C GLN A 429 24.19 34.35 -16.12
N LEU A 430 23.43 33.25 -16.14
CA LEU A 430 23.86 31.96 -15.58
C LEU A 430 25.10 31.40 -16.32
N LYS A 431 25.10 31.46 -17.64
CA LYS A 431 26.25 31.02 -18.48
C LYS A 431 27.49 31.92 -18.30
N SER A 432 27.29 33.20 -18.04
CA SER A 432 28.41 34.14 -17.84
C SER A 432 29.16 33.93 -16.53
N ILE A 433 28.49 33.40 -15.50
CA ILE A 433 29.13 33.06 -14.21
C ILE A 433 30.21 32.00 -14.41
N HIS A 434 29.98 31.04 -15.31
CA HIS A 434 30.93 29.96 -15.63
C HIS A 434 32.17 30.44 -16.40
N SER A 435 32.00 31.50 -17.21
CA SER A 435 33.08 32.00 -18.08
C SER A 435 34.11 32.87 -17.33
N THR A 436 33.86 33.21 -16.08
CA THR A 436 34.72 34.10 -15.28
C THR A 436 35.75 33.34 -14.44
N GLU A 437 35.73 31.99 -14.44
CA GLU A 437 36.62 31.13 -13.65
C GLU A 437 37.65 30.36 -14.50
N ILE A 438 37.82 30.67 -15.80
CA ILE A 438 38.88 30.19 -16.68
C ILE A 438 39.87 31.33 -16.92
#